data_483a97e77ac313ea4e40eaab321e7bfe
#
_entry.id   483a97e77ac313ea4e40eaab321e7bfe
#
_cell.length_a   1.000
_cell.length_b   1.000
_cell.length_c   1.000
_cell.angle_alpha   90.00
_cell.angle_beta   90.00
_cell.angle_gamma   90.00
#
_symmetry.space_group_name_H-M   'P 1'
#
loop_
_entity.id
_entity.type
_entity.pdbx_description
1 polymer ?
#
loop_
_entity_poly.entity_id
_entity_poly.type
_entity_poly.pdbx_seq_one_letter_code
_entity_poly.pdbx_strand_id
1 'polypeptide(L)'
;MNRIKNIIFDLGGVLLDLDVHRCLERLENIGLHEVRQWMTGTNEKGFFKEYECGILTTGQFRDRIREEVGRELSDEEIDRIWNSMLKEIPDYKFELLLKLKENYNLYLLSNTNDLHWKECAGKFTYKGMPMLDCFTQVFLSYRMHLAKPDVEIFQTVLQEAGLRADEVLFIDDSEENCQSAAKLGIGVCHYVPGDNLEVQLQKFIV
;
A
#
# COMPACT_ATOMS: atom_id res chain seq x y z
N MET A 1 18.21 20.62 12.80
CA MET A 1 17.42 19.59 12.08
C MET A 1 16.22 19.28 12.93
N ASN A 2 15.00 19.40 12.41
CA ASN A 2 13.82 18.95 13.14
C ASN A 2 13.93 17.43 13.32
N ARG A 3 13.71 16.97 14.54
CA ARG A 3 13.82 15.55 14.87
C ARG A 3 12.57 14.84 14.36
N ILE A 4 12.72 13.84 13.50
CA ILE A 4 11.61 12.96 13.10
C ILE A 4 11.01 12.33 14.35
N LYS A 5 9.70 12.35 14.45
CA LYS A 5 8.91 11.75 15.54
C LYS A 5 7.93 10.70 15.03
N ASN A 6 7.54 10.81 13.77
CA ASN A 6 6.49 10.03 13.16
C ASN A 6 7.01 9.40 11.86
N ILE A 7 6.72 8.13 11.64
CA ILE A 7 7.09 7.41 10.42
C ILE A 7 5.81 6.86 9.80
N ILE A 8 5.59 7.20 8.55
CA ILE A 8 4.48 6.68 7.74
C ILE A 8 5.07 5.69 6.74
N PHE A 9 4.63 4.44 6.81
CA PHE A 9 5.02 3.39 5.89
C PHE A 9 3.96 3.18 4.81
N ASP A 10 4.39 3.01 3.58
CA ASP A 10 3.59 2.27 2.61
C ASP A 10 3.58 0.77 2.96
N LEU A 11 2.61 0.04 2.42
CA LEU A 11 2.46 -1.39 2.61
C LEU A 11 3.11 -2.19 1.49
N GLY A 12 2.56 -2.11 0.29
CA GLY A 12 2.98 -2.90 -0.86
C GLY A 12 4.34 -2.43 -1.40
N GLY A 13 5.29 -3.35 -1.61
CA GLY A 13 6.64 -2.98 -2.04
C GLY A 13 7.55 -2.50 -0.90
N VAL A 14 7.00 -1.99 0.21
CA VAL A 14 7.77 -1.54 1.38
C VAL A 14 7.75 -2.55 2.51
N LEU A 15 6.61 -2.79 3.14
CA LEU A 15 6.49 -3.78 4.22
C LEU A 15 6.14 -5.16 3.66
N LEU A 16 5.14 -5.24 2.81
CA LEU A 16 4.67 -6.46 2.16
C LEU A 16 5.35 -6.62 0.81
N ASP A 17 5.99 -7.75 0.58
CA ASP A 17 6.54 -8.06 -0.73
C ASP A 17 5.43 -8.35 -1.74
N LEU A 18 5.61 -7.90 -2.99
CA LEU A 18 4.62 -8.06 -4.06
C LEU A 18 5.17 -8.90 -5.21
N ASP A 19 4.28 -9.63 -5.88
CA ASP A 19 4.51 -10.30 -7.16
C ASP A 19 3.43 -9.86 -8.17
N VAL A 20 3.53 -8.61 -8.59
CA VAL A 20 2.59 -8.00 -9.54
C VAL A 20 2.56 -8.80 -10.86
N HIS A 21 3.73 -9.29 -11.31
CA HIS A 21 3.83 -10.06 -12.55
C HIS A 21 2.94 -11.30 -12.52
N ARG A 22 2.96 -12.05 -11.42
CA ARG A 22 2.12 -13.25 -11.22
C ARG A 22 0.63 -12.95 -11.32
N CYS A 23 0.19 -11.82 -10.74
CA CYS A 23 -1.20 -11.40 -10.82
C CYS A 23 -1.58 -11.04 -12.26
N LEU A 24 -0.75 -10.25 -12.93
CA LEU A 24 -0.97 -9.84 -14.32
C LEU A 24 -1.07 -11.05 -15.25
N GLU A 25 -0.14 -12.01 -15.17
CA GLU A 25 -0.19 -13.24 -15.97
C GLU A 25 -1.50 -14.01 -15.73
N ARG A 26 -1.95 -14.10 -14.49
CA ARG A 26 -3.19 -14.82 -14.17
C ARG A 26 -4.43 -14.10 -14.71
N LEU A 27 -4.45 -12.78 -14.64
CA LEU A 27 -5.53 -11.95 -15.21
C LEU A 27 -5.54 -12.08 -16.75
N GLU A 28 -4.38 -12.06 -17.40
CA GLU A 28 -4.26 -12.29 -18.84
C GLU A 28 -4.76 -13.68 -19.25
N ASN A 29 -4.41 -14.71 -18.46
CA ASN A 29 -4.81 -16.09 -18.72
C ASN A 29 -6.33 -16.33 -18.63
N ILE A 30 -7.05 -15.50 -17.90
CA ILE A 30 -8.52 -15.55 -17.87
C ILE A 30 -9.17 -14.70 -18.97
N GLY A 31 -8.40 -13.95 -19.74
CA GLY A 31 -8.88 -13.15 -20.88
C GLY A 31 -8.77 -11.63 -20.70
N LEU A 32 -8.21 -11.13 -19.58
CA LEU A 32 -8.04 -9.70 -19.33
C LEU A 32 -6.73 -9.20 -19.97
N HIS A 33 -6.67 -9.18 -21.30
CA HIS A 33 -5.44 -8.96 -22.06
C HIS A 33 -4.85 -7.54 -21.96
N GLU A 34 -5.67 -6.53 -21.65
CA GLU A 34 -5.22 -5.14 -21.54
C GLU A 34 -4.78 -4.74 -20.12
N VAL A 35 -4.85 -5.68 -19.15
CA VAL A 35 -4.61 -5.38 -17.73
C VAL A 35 -3.25 -4.75 -17.46
N ARG A 36 -2.21 -5.12 -18.22
CA ARG A 36 -0.87 -4.50 -18.06
C ARG A 36 -0.89 -3.02 -18.38
N GLN A 37 -1.59 -2.63 -19.44
CA GLN A 37 -1.71 -1.21 -19.83
C GLN A 37 -2.49 -0.41 -18.78
N TRP A 38 -3.48 -1.05 -18.14
CA TRP A 38 -4.28 -0.40 -17.12
C TRP A 38 -3.57 -0.26 -15.76
N MET A 39 -2.72 -1.20 -15.41
CA MET A 39 -2.02 -1.21 -14.12
C MET A 39 -0.63 -0.54 -14.15
N THR A 40 0.03 -0.51 -15.32
CA THR A 40 1.41 0.00 -15.44
C THR A 40 1.56 1.22 -16.35
N GLY A 41 0.51 1.61 -17.04
CA GLY A 41 0.52 2.69 -18.01
C GLY A 41 -0.02 4.01 -17.47
N THR A 42 0.31 5.10 -18.17
CA THR A 42 -0.23 6.45 -17.92
C THR A 42 -1.74 6.58 -18.15
N ASN A 43 -2.36 5.57 -18.76
CA ASN A 43 -3.80 5.43 -18.88
C ASN A 43 -4.32 4.64 -17.68
N GLU A 44 -4.48 5.31 -16.57
CA GLU A 44 -5.22 4.81 -15.40
C GLU A 44 -6.70 4.62 -15.75
N LYS A 45 -6.96 3.80 -16.74
CA LYS A 45 -8.34 3.45 -17.03
C LYS A 45 -8.84 2.51 -15.96
N GLY A 46 -9.78 3.01 -15.25
CA GLY A 46 -10.85 2.19 -14.97
C GLY A 46 -10.97 1.72 -13.54
N PHE A 47 -11.71 0.70 -13.48
CA PHE A 47 -12.31 0.12 -12.31
C PHE A 47 -11.29 -0.38 -11.25
N PHE A 48 -10.00 -0.58 -11.59
CA PHE A 48 -8.96 -0.89 -10.60
C PHE A 48 -8.72 0.31 -9.67
N LYS A 49 -8.50 1.51 -10.23
CA LYS A 49 -8.33 2.73 -9.43
C LYS A 49 -9.63 3.08 -8.69
N GLU A 50 -10.78 2.93 -9.35
CA GLU A 50 -12.08 3.13 -8.71
C GLU A 50 -12.26 2.21 -7.49
N TYR A 51 -11.79 0.96 -7.58
CA TYR A 51 -11.83 0.00 -6.49
C TYR A 51 -10.84 0.36 -5.37
N GLU A 52 -9.63 0.79 -5.70
CA GLU A 52 -8.65 1.28 -4.74
C GLU A 52 -9.05 2.60 -4.07
N CYS A 53 -9.86 3.41 -4.72
CA CYS A 53 -10.46 4.60 -4.12
C CYS A 53 -11.81 4.31 -3.41
N GLY A 54 -12.26 3.05 -3.37
CA GLY A 54 -13.53 2.67 -2.73
C GLY A 54 -14.77 3.20 -3.43
N ILE A 55 -14.66 3.62 -4.70
CA ILE A 55 -15.79 4.01 -5.55
C ILE A 55 -16.60 2.78 -5.93
N LEU A 56 -15.91 1.67 -6.23
CA LEU A 56 -16.54 0.38 -6.46
C LEU A 56 -16.54 -0.47 -5.18
N THR A 57 -17.64 -1.15 -4.96
CA THR A 57 -17.70 -2.26 -3.99
C THR A 57 -16.96 -3.48 -4.53
N THR A 58 -16.61 -4.43 -3.67
CA THR A 58 -16.00 -5.71 -4.08
C THR A 58 -16.86 -6.47 -5.08
N GLY A 59 -18.19 -6.47 -4.90
CA GLY A 59 -19.13 -7.09 -5.85
C GLY A 59 -19.05 -6.45 -7.23
N GLN A 60 -19.12 -5.12 -7.30
CA GLN A 60 -19.01 -4.38 -8.54
C GLN A 60 -17.66 -4.59 -9.24
N PHE A 61 -16.56 -4.64 -8.47
CA PHE A 61 -15.23 -4.95 -9.01
C PHE A 61 -15.19 -6.33 -9.67
N ARG A 62 -15.75 -7.36 -9.03
CA ARG A 62 -15.83 -8.71 -9.61
C ARG A 62 -16.70 -8.74 -10.86
N ASP A 63 -17.83 -8.02 -10.85
CA ASP A 63 -18.72 -7.94 -12.03
C ASP A 63 -18.02 -7.26 -13.20
N ARG A 64 -17.25 -6.20 -12.97
CA ARG A 64 -16.43 -5.57 -14.01
C ARG A 64 -15.39 -6.52 -14.61
N ILE A 65 -14.75 -7.35 -13.80
CA ILE A 65 -13.83 -8.40 -14.31
C ILE A 65 -14.59 -9.39 -15.20
N ARG A 66 -15.79 -9.85 -14.80
CA ARG A 66 -16.63 -10.76 -15.61
C ARG A 66 -17.04 -10.14 -16.94
N GLU A 67 -17.46 -8.87 -16.91
CA GLU A 67 -17.84 -8.11 -18.11
C GLU A 67 -16.65 -8.02 -19.09
N GLU A 68 -15.46 -7.64 -18.63
CA GLU A 68 -14.27 -7.51 -19.48
C GLU A 68 -13.78 -8.86 -20.04
N VAL A 69 -13.88 -9.91 -19.25
CA VAL A 69 -13.47 -11.28 -19.65
C VAL A 69 -14.53 -11.93 -20.57
N GLY A 70 -15.78 -11.51 -20.47
CA GLY A 70 -16.90 -12.03 -21.29
C GLY A 70 -17.30 -13.47 -20.92
N ARG A 71 -17.01 -13.91 -19.70
CA ARG A 71 -17.39 -15.24 -19.20
C ARG A 71 -17.69 -15.24 -17.70
N GLU A 72 -18.43 -16.24 -17.25
CA GLU A 72 -18.68 -16.47 -15.84
C GLU A 72 -17.40 -16.93 -15.12
N LEU A 73 -17.14 -16.30 -13.99
CA LEU A 73 -16.07 -16.63 -13.05
C LEU A 73 -16.66 -16.60 -11.63
N SER A 74 -16.25 -17.54 -10.78
CA SER A 74 -16.66 -17.47 -9.37
C SER A 74 -15.97 -16.33 -8.63
N ASP A 75 -16.57 -15.87 -7.55
CA ASP A 75 -15.97 -14.85 -6.68
C ASP A 75 -14.61 -15.30 -6.16
N GLU A 76 -14.52 -16.56 -5.72
CA GLU A 76 -13.30 -17.15 -5.17
C GLU A 76 -12.19 -17.26 -6.23
N GLU A 77 -12.53 -17.48 -7.50
CA GLU A 77 -11.55 -17.51 -8.58
C GLU A 77 -10.96 -16.12 -8.82
N ILE A 78 -11.81 -15.10 -8.89
CA ILE A 78 -11.39 -13.71 -9.05
C ILE A 78 -10.53 -13.27 -7.86
N ASP A 79 -10.98 -13.51 -6.64
CA ASP A 79 -10.27 -13.13 -5.41
C ASP A 79 -8.89 -13.79 -5.34
N ARG A 80 -8.80 -15.09 -5.64
CA ARG A 80 -7.54 -15.82 -5.65
C ARG A 80 -6.56 -15.29 -6.71
N ILE A 81 -7.08 -14.89 -7.87
CA ILE A 81 -6.25 -14.28 -8.92
C ILE A 81 -5.77 -12.91 -8.47
N TRP A 82 -6.67 -12.07 -8.00
CA TRP A 82 -6.38 -10.71 -7.56
C TRP A 82 -5.40 -10.68 -6.39
N ASN A 83 -5.64 -11.49 -5.35
CA ASN A 83 -4.75 -11.59 -4.19
C ASN A 83 -3.41 -12.27 -4.48
N SER A 84 -3.22 -12.86 -5.66
CA SER A 84 -2.00 -13.61 -5.98
C SER A 84 -0.73 -12.76 -6.06
N MET A 85 -0.85 -11.43 -6.12
CA MET A 85 0.29 -10.53 -6.04
C MET A 85 0.83 -10.37 -4.62
N LEU A 86 0.03 -10.65 -3.60
CA LEU A 86 0.39 -10.42 -2.22
C LEU A 86 1.29 -11.55 -1.70
N LYS A 87 2.53 -11.24 -1.38
CA LYS A 87 3.47 -12.16 -0.74
C LYS A 87 3.40 -12.05 0.79
N GLU A 88 4.49 -12.38 1.44
CA GLU A 88 4.62 -12.30 2.89
C GLU A 88 5.31 -10.99 3.31
N ILE A 89 5.17 -10.66 4.58
CA ILE A 89 5.95 -9.62 5.24
C ILE A 89 7.18 -10.34 5.83
N PRO A 90 8.41 -10.03 5.39
CA PRO A 90 9.61 -10.63 5.94
C PRO A 90 9.77 -10.38 7.45
N ASP A 91 10.17 -11.40 8.20
CA ASP A 91 10.30 -11.35 9.66
C ASP A 91 11.11 -10.16 10.16
N TYR A 92 12.22 -9.82 9.48
CA TYR A 92 13.06 -8.69 9.86
C TYR A 92 12.34 -7.34 9.83
N LYS A 93 11.30 -7.20 8.97
CA LYS A 93 10.48 -5.98 8.91
C LYS A 93 9.59 -5.86 10.15
N PHE A 94 9.09 -6.98 10.68
CA PHE A 94 8.38 -6.98 11.96
C PHE A 94 9.33 -6.62 13.13
N GLU A 95 10.53 -7.17 13.15
CA GLU A 95 11.55 -6.82 14.17
C GLU A 95 11.91 -5.32 14.08
N LEU A 96 12.03 -4.79 12.88
CA LEU A 96 12.23 -3.37 12.63
C LEU A 96 11.08 -2.51 13.17
N LEU A 97 9.82 -2.88 12.90
CA LEU A 97 8.65 -2.15 13.41
C LEU A 97 8.64 -2.12 14.94
N LEU A 98 8.93 -3.25 15.60
CA LEU A 98 9.01 -3.33 17.06
C LEU A 98 10.09 -2.39 17.61
N LYS A 99 11.28 -2.37 17.01
CA LYS A 99 12.38 -1.48 17.38
C LYS A 99 12.05 0.00 17.18
N LEU A 100 11.43 0.32 16.05
CA LEU A 100 11.07 1.71 15.72
C LEU A 100 9.98 2.26 16.64
N LYS A 101 8.99 1.42 16.99
CA LYS A 101 7.89 1.80 17.90
C LYS A 101 8.38 2.29 19.28
N GLU A 102 9.56 1.92 19.69
CA GLU A 102 10.14 2.38 20.98
C GLU A 102 10.43 3.89 20.99
N ASN A 103 10.67 4.49 19.80
CA ASN A 103 11.13 5.88 19.69
C ASN A 103 10.28 6.74 18.75
N TYR A 104 9.42 6.13 17.95
CA TYR A 104 8.62 6.80 16.90
C TYR A 104 7.16 6.36 16.96
N ASN A 105 6.25 7.25 16.61
CA ASN A 105 4.89 6.87 16.29
C ASN A 105 4.87 6.33 14.86
N LEU A 106 4.31 5.13 14.68
CA LEU A 106 4.25 4.47 13.38
C LEU A 106 2.84 4.60 12.80
N TYR A 107 2.78 4.85 11.51
CA TYR A 107 1.54 4.96 10.72
C TYR A 107 1.68 4.12 9.48
N LEU A 108 0.55 3.63 8.97
CA LEU A 108 0.47 2.95 7.68
C LEU A 108 -0.38 3.78 6.73
N LEU A 109 0.10 4.02 5.50
CA LEU A 109 -0.64 4.69 4.43
C LEU A 109 -0.52 3.89 3.15
N SER A 110 -1.59 3.21 2.73
CA SER A 110 -1.55 2.29 1.60
C SER A 110 -2.63 2.59 0.55
N ASN A 111 -2.23 2.63 -0.73
CA ASN A 111 -3.16 2.45 -1.82
C ASN A 111 -3.54 0.97 -1.87
N THR A 112 -4.80 0.66 -1.59
CA THR A 112 -5.28 -0.73 -1.45
C THR A 112 -6.80 -0.79 -1.62
N ASN A 113 -7.35 -1.99 -1.56
CA ASN A 113 -8.78 -2.24 -1.67
C ASN A 113 -9.23 -3.26 -0.61
N ASP A 114 -10.53 -3.47 -0.50
CA ASP A 114 -11.11 -4.32 0.54
C ASP A 114 -10.63 -5.78 0.48
N LEU A 115 -10.47 -6.37 -0.72
CA LEU A 115 -9.96 -7.73 -0.87
C LEU A 115 -8.50 -7.84 -0.43
N HIS A 116 -7.63 -6.97 -0.95
CA HIS A 116 -6.22 -6.96 -0.57
C HIS A 116 -6.04 -6.70 0.92
N TRP A 117 -6.80 -5.75 1.48
CA TRP A 117 -6.67 -5.44 2.90
C TRP A 117 -7.09 -6.60 3.81
N LYS A 118 -8.18 -7.30 3.49
CA LYS A 118 -8.60 -8.50 4.24
C LYS A 118 -7.54 -9.59 4.23
N GLU A 119 -6.92 -9.82 3.09
CA GLU A 119 -5.83 -10.80 2.95
C GLU A 119 -4.57 -10.33 3.70
N CYS A 120 -4.17 -9.06 3.53
CA CYS A 120 -2.98 -8.49 4.16
C CYS A 120 -3.09 -8.41 5.69
N ALA A 121 -4.25 -8.02 6.22
CA ALA A 121 -4.45 -7.89 7.66
C ALA A 121 -4.16 -9.20 8.40
N GLY A 122 -4.50 -10.35 7.79
CA GLY A 122 -4.17 -11.68 8.32
C GLY A 122 -2.65 -11.96 8.38
N LYS A 123 -1.86 -11.32 7.53
CA LYS A 123 -0.39 -11.49 7.48
C LYS A 123 0.35 -10.67 8.55
N PHE A 124 -0.31 -9.70 9.19
CA PHE A 124 0.28 -8.90 10.28
C PHE A 124 0.31 -9.68 11.60
N THR A 125 0.95 -10.85 11.56
CA THR A 125 1.15 -11.67 12.76
C THR A 125 2.61 -12.13 12.81
N TYR A 126 3.31 -11.85 13.91
CA TYR A 126 4.69 -12.25 14.13
C TYR A 126 4.84 -12.90 15.48
N LYS A 127 5.33 -14.16 15.51
CA LYS A 127 5.49 -14.96 16.74
C LYS A 127 4.22 -14.98 17.62
N GLY A 128 3.04 -15.04 16.96
CA GLY A 128 1.73 -15.03 17.62
C GLY A 128 1.24 -13.66 18.10
N MET A 129 1.97 -12.58 17.84
CA MET A 129 1.59 -11.21 18.21
C MET A 129 0.92 -10.49 17.03
N PRO A 130 -0.18 -9.76 17.26
CA PRO A 130 -0.80 -8.92 16.23
C PRO A 130 0.07 -7.68 15.97
N MET A 131 0.67 -7.60 14.79
CA MET A 131 1.62 -6.53 14.44
C MET A 131 0.96 -5.25 13.95
N LEU A 132 -0.33 -5.27 13.64
CA LEU A 132 -1.09 -4.04 13.35
C LEU A 132 -1.13 -3.09 14.55
N ASP A 133 -1.04 -3.62 15.76
CA ASP A 133 -0.96 -2.84 17.01
C ASP A 133 0.36 -2.04 17.16
N CYS A 134 1.32 -2.23 16.25
CA CYS A 134 2.49 -1.37 16.16
C CYS A 134 2.15 0.01 15.59
N PHE A 135 1.09 0.13 14.80
CA PHE A 135 0.71 1.38 14.18
C PHE A 135 -0.25 2.16 15.07
N THR A 136 0.02 3.45 15.23
CA THR A 136 -0.88 4.40 15.91
C THR A 136 -2.18 4.55 15.11
N GLN A 137 -2.07 4.58 13.77
CA GLN A 137 -3.22 4.64 12.87
C GLN A 137 -2.88 4.02 11.52
N VAL A 138 -3.90 3.47 10.86
CA VAL A 138 -3.82 2.84 9.54
C VAL A 138 -4.74 3.59 8.59
N PHE A 139 -4.17 4.12 7.51
CA PHE A 139 -4.86 4.86 6.46
C PHE A 139 -4.91 4.02 5.18
N LEU A 140 -6.11 3.79 4.69
CA LEU A 140 -6.35 2.94 3.52
C LEU A 140 -7.13 3.73 2.47
N SER A 141 -6.59 3.83 1.26
CA SER A 141 -7.14 4.63 0.17
C SER A 141 -8.64 4.42 -0.05
N TYR A 142 -9.08 3.15 -0.09
CA TYR A 142 -10.48 2.81 -0.34
C TYR A 142 -11.44 3.25 0.78
N ARG A 143 -10.95 3.46 2.00
CA ARG A 143 -11.74 4.00 3.13
C ARG A 143 -11.73 5.52 3.15
N MET A 144 -10.63 6.12 2.68
CA MET A 144 -10.45 7.56 2.61
C MET A 144 -11.10 8.17 1.36
N HIS A 145 -11.37 7.35 0.34
CA HIS A 145 -11.75 7.79 -1.01
C HIS A 145 -10.72 8.71 -1.68
N LEU A 146 -9.46 8.55 -1.29
CA LEU A 146 -8.31 9.29 -1.77
C LEU A 146 -7.17 8.30 -2.05
N ALA A 147 -6.31 8.61 -3.00
CA ALA A 147 -5.17 7.76 -3.33
C ALA A 147 -3.89 8.59 -3.52
N LYS A 148 -2.73 8.01 -3.16
CA LYS A 148 -1.44 8.52 -3.58
C LYS A 148 -1.35 8.39 -5.11
N PRO A 149 -0.71 9.31 -5.85
CA PRO A 149 0.11 10.43 -5.39
C PRO A 149 -0.65 11.76 -5.18
N ASP A 150 -1.98 11.76 -5.12
CA ASP A 150 -2.74 12.98 -4.92
C ASP A 150 -2.33 13.65 -3.60
N VAL A 151 -2.01 14.95 -3.64
CA VAL A 151 -1.52 15.68 -2.46
C VAL A 151 -2.54 15.68 -1.33
N GLU A 152 -3.82 15.61 -1.66
CA GLU A 152 -4.94 15.64 -0.73
C GLU A 152 -4.91 14.49 0.29
N ILE A 153 -4.47 13.29 -0.12
CA ILE A 153 -4.37 12.15 0.82
C ILE A 153 -3.35 12.43 1.92
N PHE A 154 -2.21 13.03 1.58
CA PHE A 154 -1.18 13.37 2.57
C PHE A 154 -1.64 14.49 3.50
N GLN A 155 -2.35 15.50 2.97
CA GLN A 155 -2.94 16.58 3.78
C GLN A 155 -3.95 16.01 4.78
N THR A 156 -4.81 15.10 4.32
CA THR A 156 -5.81 14.43 5.17
C THR A 156 -5.14 13.61 6.26
N VAL A 157 -4.10 12.84 5.92
CA VAL A 157 -3.33 12.05 6.92
C VAL A 157 -2.69 12.95 7.97
N LEU A 158 -2.04 14.05 7.56
CA LEU A 158 -1.44 14.99 8.50
C LEU A 158 -2.50 15.62 9.44
N GLN A 159 -3.65 15.98 8.88
CA GLN A 159 -4.74 16.59 9.65
C GLN A 159 -5.37 15.59 10.63
N GLU A 160 -5.75 14.41 10.17
CA GLU A 160 -6.45 13.40 10.99
C GLU A 160 -5.56 12.85 12.11
N ALA A 161 -4.26 12.68 11.84
CA ALA A 161 -3.30 12.20 12.83
C ALA A 161 -2.70 13.35 13.68
N GLY A 162 -3.02 14.62 13.40
CA GLY A 162 -2.46 15.78 14.10
C GLY A 162 -0.95 15.93 13.94
N LEU A 163 -0.41 15.62 12.75
CA LEU A 163 1.02 15.59 12.49
C LEU A 163 1.53 16.89 11.88
N ARG A 164 2.74 17.28 12.26
CA ARG A 164 3.50 18.32 11.59
C ARG A 164 4.36 17.70 10.50
N ALA A 165 4.26 18.19 9.26
CA ALA A 165 4.98 17.65 8.11
C ALA A 165 6.50 17.55 8.35
N ASP A 166 7.09 18.57 9.00
CA ASP A 166 8.52 18.63 9.29
C ASP A 166 9.01 17.64 10.37
N GLU A 167 8.09 16.93 11.04
CA GLU A 167 8.37 15.86 12.01
C GLU A 167 8.04 14.45 11.46
N VAL A 168 7.67 14.34 10.18
CA VAL A 168 7.26 13.08 9.54
C VAL A 168 8.30 12.61 8.54
N LEU A 169 8.57 11.31 8.56
CA LEU A 169 9.26 10.58 7.50
C LEU A 169 8.26 9.64 6.81
N PHE A 170 8.07 9.80 5.52
CA PHE A 170 7.27 8.91 4.68
C PHE A 170 8.16 7.98 3.87
N ILE A 171 7.83 6.70 3.84
CA ILE A 171 8.59 5.63 3.17
C ILE A 171 7.69 4.98 2.14
N ASP A 172 8.08 5.03 0.87
CA ASP A 172 7.29 4.52 -0.25
C ASP A 172 8.23 4.07 -1.36
N ASP A 173 7.86 3.08 -2.16
CA ASP A 173 8.64 2.60 -3.29
C ASP A 173 8.34 3.36 -4.60
N SER A 174 7.29 4.19 -4.60
CA SER A 174 6.96 5.08 -5.71
C SER A 174 7.63 6.45 -5.55
N GLU A 175 8.47 6.79 -6.51
CA GLU A 175 9.09 8.12 -6.56
C GLU A 175 8.04 9.24 -6.65
N GLU A 176 6.94 9.02 -7.38
CA GLU A 176 5.86 10.00 -7.54
C GLU A 176 5.14 10.27 -6.22
N ASN A 177 4.87 9.22 -5.42
CA ASN A 177 4.31 9.36 -4.08
C ASN A 177 5.25 10.16 -3.17
N CYS A 178 6.55 9.85 -3.20
CA CYS A 178 7.57 10.58 -2.45
C CYS A 178 7.63 12.05 -2.84
N GLN A 179 7.62 12.35 -4.14
CA GLN A 179 7.62 13.73 -4.64
C GLN A 179 6.38 14.51 -4.19
N SER A 180 5.20 13.87 -4.18
CA SER A 180 3.96 14.49 -3.72
C SER A 180 3.97 14.78 -2.23
N ALA A 181 4.43 13.85 -1.40
CA ALA A 181 4.59 14.06 0.04
C ALA A 181 5.61 15.18 0.34
N ALA A 182 6.72 15.23 -0.38
CA ALA A 182 7.77 16.25 -0.21
C ALA A 182 7.26 17.68 -0.48
N LYS A 183 6.28 17.88 -1.36
CA LYS A 183 5.65 19.20 -1.61
C LYS A 183 5.01 19.81 -0.36
N LEU A 184 4.65 18.98 0.61
CA LEU A 184 4.07 19.40 1.89
C LEU A 184 5.12 19.61 2.99
N GLY A 185 6.41 19.37 2.70
CA GLY A 185 7.50 19.45 3.68
C GLY A 185 7.69 18.18 4.50
N ILE A 186 7.06 17.06 4.10
CA ILE A 186 7.29 15.73 4.67
C ILE A 186 8.67 15.24 4.23
N GLY A 187 9.48 14.74 5.17
CA GLY A 187 10.71 14.02 4.84
C GLY A 187 10.37 12.71 4.12
N VAL A 188 11.12 12.35 3.07
CA VAL A 188 10.82 11.16 2.27
C VAL A 188 12.00 10.22 2.16
N CYS A 189 11.72 8.92 2.21
CA CYS A 189 12.64 7.84 1.91
C CYS A 189 12.06 7.04 0.74
N HIS A 190 12.58 7.26 -0.46
CA HIS A 190 12.27 6.43 -1.61
C HIS A 190 12.95 5.07 -1.43
N TYR A 191 12.16 4.06 -1.15
CA TYR A 191 12.63 2.70 -0.90
C TYR A 191 12.72 1.91 -2.21
N VAL A 192 13.79 1.16 -2.38
CA VAL A 192 13.94 0.25 -3.52
C VAL A 192 13.55 -1.16 -3.05
N PRO A 193 12.47 -1.77 -3.60
CA PRO A 193 12.08 -3.11 -3.22
C PRO A 193 13.22 -4.14 -3.37
N GLY A 194 13.42 -4.94 -2.33
CA GLY A 194 14.53 -5.91 -2.27
C GLY A 194 15.75 -5.42 -1.50
N ASP A 195 15.90 -4.13 -1.27
CA ASP A 195 16.94 -3.61 -0.38
C ASP A 195 16.62 -3.88 1.10
N ASN A 196 17.62 -3.73 1.96
CA ASN A 196 17.41 -3.79 3.39
C ASN A 196 16.82 -2.48 3.91
N LEU A 197 15.55 -2.52 4.34
CA LEU A 197 14.80 -1.35 4.79
C LEU A 197 15.46 -0.68 6.02
N GLU A 198 15.99 -1.45 6.97
CA GLU A 198 16.67 -0.91 8.16
C GLU A 198 17.91 -0.10 7.77
N VAL A 199 18.72 -0.61 6.84
CA VAL A 199 19.90 0.11 6.34
C VAL A 199 19.54 1.40 5.66
N GLN A 200 18.46 1.42 4.88
CA GLN A 200 18.01 2.66 4.22
C GLN A 200 17.54 3.70 5.24
N LEU A 201 16.80 3.29 6.26
CA LEU A 201 16.28 4.18 7.30
C LEU A 201 17.37 4.81 8.18
N GLN A 202 18.51 4.15 8.38
CA GLN A 202 19.64 4.71 9.15
C GLN A 202 20.16 6.06 8.62
N LYS A 203 19.85 6.42 7.38
CA LYS A 203 20.21 7.72 6.79
C LYS A 203 19.32 8.87 7.29
N PHE A 204 18.15 8.58 7.83
CA PHE A 204 17.11 9.53 8.20
C PHE A 204 16.85 9.60 9.71
N ILE A 205 17.05 8.46 10.38
CA ILE A 205 16.74 8.29 11.80
C ILE A 205 18.00 7.76 12.53
N VAL A 206 18.24 8.31 13.71
CA VAL A 206 19.41 7.95 14.57
C VAL A 206 18.94 7.07 15.72
#